data_e162207aaa5ed57127f3573d50a20a0a
#
_entry.id   e162207aaa5ed57127f3573d50a20a0a
#
_cell.length_a   1.000
_cell.length_b   1.000
_cell.length_c   1.000
_cell.angle_alpha   90.00
_cell.angle_beta   90.00
_cell.angle_gamma   90.00
#
_symmetry.space_group_name_H-M   'P 1'
#
loop_
_entity.id
_entity.type
_entity.pdbx_description
1 polymer ?
#
loop_
_entity_poly.entity_id
_entity_poly.type
_entity_poly.pdbx_seq_one_letter_code
_entity_poly.pdbx_strand_id
1 'polypeptide(L)'
;MLLAHRLSILTVAVLVTAALAGWPGNAQAAKSTECTKVGMCYCVNDDLKATIATRVERFRQIIADQRKAGKAIGYLSVPLTSTGGGNYNVNKEVAESAKAAVEKRFGADFMYVLNPATPDSDLPKGGGADYMLMWTAVLEGPDGFGDFDFAYFVGPQDFARYFGFDGNGDMVKLDQYFDKRVKSDPEFEKAVQNGLTKAAFRRYYALRASTTVSRGAHDEWNIFRMLNERRRADSKFGTGSQIPVLFEGRGVAPADAEATVSEG
;
A
#
# COMPACT_ATOMS: atom_id res chain seq x y z
N MET A 1 27.75 43.95 -85.12
CA MET A 1 28.54 44.12 -83.89
C MET A 1 27.61 43.89 -82.71
N LEU A 2 27.61 42.69 -82.14
CA LEU A 2 26.78 42.29 -81.01
C LEU A 2 27.71 41.78 -79.95
N LEU A 3 27.84 42.54 -78.83
CA LEU A 3 28.57 42.12 -77.61
C LEU A 3 27.70 41.21 -76.81
N ALA A 4 28.17 39.96 -76.53
CA ALA A 4 27.53 39.03 -75.57
C ALA A 4 28.11 39.24 -74.17
N HIS A 5 27.28 39.68 -73.25
CA HIS A 5 27.62 39.70 -71.85
C HIS A 5 27.33 38.31 -71.21
N ARG A 6 28.35 37.67 -70.64
CA ARG A 6 28.24 36.45 -69.86
C ARG A 6 27.97 36.86 -68.40
N LEU A 7 26.86 36.48 -67.92
CA LEU A 7 26.48 36.58 -66.47
C LEU A 7 26.93 35.30 -65.74
N SER A 8 27.89 35.49 -64.85
CA SER A 8 28.32 34.36 -63.95
C SER A 8 27.41 34.34 -62.71
N ILE A 9 26.69 33.25 -62.54
CA ILE A 9 25.86 33.00 -61.35
C ILE A 9 26.74 32.29 -60.33
N LEU A 10 27.07 32.97 -59.23
CA LEU A 10 27.70 32.38 -58.06
C LEU A 10 26.61 31.70 -57.24
N THR A 11 26.67 30.36 -57.16
CA THR A 11 25.79 29.58 -56.28
C THR A 11 26.43 29.51 -54.91
N VAL A 12 25.85 30.19 -53.92
CA VAL A 12 26.23 30.07 -52.51
C VAL A 12 25.48 28.90 -51.92
N ALA A 13 26.19 27.82 -51.63
CA ALA A 13 25.64 26.68 -50.88
C ALA A 13 25.63 27.01 -49.38
N VAL A 14 24.46 27.25 -48.83
CA VAL A 14 24.26 27.39 -47.38
C VAL A 14 24.12 25.97 -46.76
N LEU A 15 25.17 25.55 -46.09
CA LEU A 15 25.14 24.32 -45.23
C LEU A 15 24.34 24.62 -43.96
N VAL A 16 23.09 24.16 -43.91
CA VAL A 16 22.28 24.14 -42.68
C VAL A 16 22.68 22.92 -41.88
N THR A 17 23.56 23.10 -40.91
CA THR A 17 23.80 22.08 -39.86
C THR A 17 22.63 22.04 -38.91
N ALA A 18 21.70 21.09 -39.08
CA ALA A 18 20.66 20.81 -38.13
C ALA A 18 21.30 20.16 -36.87
N ALA A 19 21.49 20.97 -35.84
CA ALA A 19 21.79 20.44 -34.50
C ALA A 19 20.57 19.67 -34.02
N LEU A 20 20.64 18.36 -34.05
CA LEU A 20 19.70 17.46 -33.34
C LEU A 20 19.93 17.68 -31.84
N ALA A 21 19.26 18.69 -31.28
CA ALA A 21 19.08 18.76 -29.84
C ALA A 21 18.27 17.53 -29.43
N GLY A 22 18.95 16.49 -28.95
CA GLY A 22 18.31 15.32 -28.34
C GLY A 22 17.43 15.84 -27.20
N TRP A 23 16.12 15.67 -27.30
CA TRP A 23 15.23 15.84 -26.17
C TRP A 23 15.72 14.93 -25.07
N PRO A 24 15.84 15.41 -23.82
CA PRO A 24 16.10 14.53 -22.71
C PRO A 24 14.90 13.58 -22.64
N GLY A 25 15.05 12.37 -23.17
CA GLY A 25 14.11 11.30 -22.91
C GLY A 25 13.99 11.19 -21.40
N ASN A 26 12.77 11.27 -20.86
CA ASN A 26 12.54 10.88 -19.48
C ASN A 26 13.08 9.45 -19.31
N ALA A 27 14.25 9.32 -18.74
CA ALA A 27 14.81 8.02 -18.38
C ALA A 27 13.82 7.41 -17.36
N GLN A 28 12.98 6.50 -17.83
CA GLN A 28 12.12 5.73 -16.97
C GLN A 28 13.04 4.95 -16.04
N ALA A 29 12.80 5.01 -14.72
CA ALA A 29 13.61 4.27 -13.76
C ALA A 29 13.68 2.79 -14.18
N ALA A 30 14.89 2.22 -14.16
CA ALA A 30 15.08 0.81 -14.48
C ALA A 30 14.29 -0.03 -13.48
N LYS A 31 13.67 -1.11 -13.97
CA LYS A 31 12.92 -2.05 -13.14
C LYS A 31 13.50 -3.44 -13.26
N SER A 32 13.46 -4.20 -12.19
CA SER A 32 13.84 -5.60 -12.16
C SER A 32 12.89 -6.41 -11.29
N THR A 33 12.90 -7.71 -11.47
CA THR A 33 12.09 -8.64 -10.69
C THR A 33 12.84 -9.05 -9.44
N GLU A 34 12.22 -8.81 -8.28
CA GLU A 34 12.69 -9.25 -6.97
C GLU A 34 11.70 -10.25 -6.36
N CYS A 35 12.22 -11.38 -5.88
CA CYS A 35 11.40 -12.42 -5.27
C CYS A 35 11.68 -12.52 -3.77
N THR A 36 10.61 -12.71 -3.00
CA THR A 36 10.63 -12.88 -1.55
C THR A 36 10.80 -14.34 -1.16
N LYS A 37 11.05 -14.60 0.11
CA LYS A 37 11.22 -15.97 0.63
C LYS A 37 9.96 -16.81 0.53
N VAL A 38 8.78 -16.19 0.62
CA VAL A 38 7.52 -16.91 0.40
C VAL A 38 7.25 -17.22 -1.08
N GLY A 39 8.09 -16.71 -2.01
CA GLY A 39 8.00 -17.02 -3.43
C GLY A 39 7.18 -16.01 -4.25
N MET A 40 6.75 -14.91 -3.66
CA MET A 40 6.12 -13.82 -4.41
C MET A 40 7.19 -12.95 -5.08
N CYS A 41 6.96 -12.59 -6.34
CA CYS A 41 7.90 -11.81 -7.14
C CYS A 41 7.24 -10.53 -7.61
N TYR A 42 7.99 -9.41 -7.56
CA TYR A 42 7.50 -8.08 -7.88
C TYR A 42 8.44 -7.38 -8.86
N CYS A 43 7.87 -6.66 -9.83
CA CYS A 43 8.62 -5.81 -10.75
C CYS A 43 8.82 -4.42 -10.10
N VAL A 44 9.98 -4.18 -9.53
CA VAL A 44 10.26 -3.01 -8.68
C VAL A 44 11.25 -2.05 -9.32
N ASN A 45 11.20 -0.79 -8.88
CA ASN A 45 12.15 0.22 -9.30
C ASN A 45 13.53 -0.04 -8.65
N ASP A 46 14.58 -0.14 -9.48
CA ASP A 46 15.93 -0.47 -8.99
C ASP A 46 16.49 0.58 -8.03
N ASP A 47 16.17 1.84 -8.22
CA ASP A 47 16.59 2.95 -7.36
C ASP A 47 15.89 2.96 -5.98
N LEU A 48 14.78 2.23 -5.82
CA LEU A 48 14.10 2.09 -4.53
C LEU A 48 14.56 0.89 -3.70
N LYS A 49 15.31 -0.06 -4.26
CA LYS A 49 15.71 -1.29 -3.54
C LYS A 49 16.44 -1.03 -2.23
N ALA A 50 17.39 -0.11 -2.22
CA ALA A 50 18.12 0.26 -1.01
C ALA A 50 17.20 0.88 0.05
N THR A 51 16.26 1.73 -0.38
CA THR A 51 15.26 2.33 0.50
C THR A 51 14.32 1.27 1.06
N ILE A 52 13.84 0.35 0.23
CA ILE A 52 13.00 -0.78 0.65
C ILE A 52 13.72 -1.61 1.71
N ALA A 53 14.99 -1.99 1.45
CA ALA A 53 15.78 -2.78 2.41
C ALA A 53 15.94 -2.06 3.77
N THR A 54 16.19 -0.75 3.75
CA THR A 54 16.29 0.07 4.96
C THR A 54 14.95 0.11 5.72
N ARG A 55 13.81 0.25 5.02
CA ARG A 55 12.48 0.23 5.66
C ARG A 55 12.16 -1.13 6.26
N VAL A 56 12.44 -2.21 5.54
CA VAL A 56 12.26 -3.58 6.04
C VAL A 56 13.03 -3.79 7.33
N GLU A 57 14.31 -3.41 7.37
CA GLU A 57 15.13 -3.53 8.58
C GLU A 57 14.59 -2.69 9.73
N ARG A 58 14.13 -1.47 9.45
CA ARG A 58 13.49 -0.60 10.45
C ARG A 58 12.27 -1.26 11.08
N PHE A 59 11.38 -1.85 10.27
CA PHE A 59 10.19 -2.54 10.78
C PHE A 59 10.55 -3.81 11.57
N ARG A 60 11.54 -4.58 11.12
CA ARG A 60 12.06 -5.74 11.85
C ARG A 60 12.61 -5.34 13.22
N GLN A 61 13.33 -4.24 13.28
CA GLN A 61 13.83 -3.71 14.55
C GLN A 61 12.69 -3.30 15.49
N ILE A 62 11.66 -2.61 14.98
CA ILE A 62 10.47 -2.27 15.78
C ILE A 62 9.82 -3.54 16.34
N ILE A 63 9.62 -4.57 15.53
CA ILE A 63 9.05 -5.85 15.95
C ILE A 63 9.93 -6.48 17.05
N ALA A 64 11.24 -6.55 16.86
CA ALA A 64 12.16 -7.12 17.82
C ALA A 64 12.15 -6.37 19.16
N ASP A 65 12.12 -5.03 19.13
CA ASP A 65 12.09 -4.21 20.34
C ASP A 65 10.77 -4.41 21.12
N GLN A 66 9.63 -4.51 20.44
CA GLN A 66 8.36 -4.77 21.09
C GLN A 66 8.27 -6.21 21.66
N ARG A 67 8.83 -7.19 20.96
CA ARG A 67 8.98 -8.56 21.50
C ARG A 67 9.86 -8.60 22.74
N LYS A 68 11.00 -7.89 22.72
CA LYS A 68 11.88 -7.75 23.88
C LYS A 68 11.18 -7.12 25.08
N ALA A 69 10.22 -6.22 24.82
CA ALA A 69 9.35 -5.64 25.84
C ALA A 69 8.25 -6.59 26.32
N GLY A 70 8.20 -7.85 25.84
CA GLY A 70 7.23 -8.87 26.24
C GLY A 70 5.86 -8.78 25.58
N LYS A 71 5.74 -8.00 24.48
CA LYS A 71 4.46 -7.82 23.79
C LYS A 71 4.21 -8.87 22.72
N ALA A 72 2.97 -9.28 22.58
CA ALA A 72 2.50 -9.95 21.37
C ALA A 72 2.44 -8.97 20.22
N ILE A 73 2.79 -9.43 19.01
CA ILE A 73 2.90 -8.60 17.81
C ILE A 73 1.78 -8.92 16.82
N GLY A 74 0.90 -7.97 16.59
CA GLY A 74 -0.11 -8.04 15.53
C GLY A 74 0.30 -7.27 14.28
N TYR A 75 -0.19 -7.70 13.12
CA TYR A 75 -0.17 -6.92 11.89
C TYR A 75 -1.56 -6.39 11.58
N LEU A 76 -1.69 -5.13 11.19
CA LEU A 76 -2.93 -4.52 10.74
C LEU A 76 -2.92 -4.39 9.21
N SER A 77 -3.82 -5.09 8.54
CA SER A 77 -4.07 -4.88 7.12
C SER A 77 -5.25 -3.94 6.93
N VAL A 78 -5.03 -2.87 6.18
CA VAL A 78 -6.04 -1.83 5.93
C VAL A 78 -5.98 -1.36 4.47
N PRO A 79 -7.13 -1.12 3.82
CA PRO A 79 -7.14 -0.59 2.46
C PRO A 79 -6.67 0.87 2.45
N LEU A 80 -5.42 1.12 2.04
CA LEU A 80 -4.85 2.48 1.94
C LEU A 80 -5.11 3.16 0.59
N THR A 81 -5.74 2.48 -0.34
CA THR A 81 -6.01 3.01 -1.69
C THR A 81 -6.93 4.22 -1.67
N SER A 82 -6.68 5.17 -2.57
CA SER A 82 -7.62 6.25 -2.92
C SER A 82 -8.51 5.91 -4.11
N THR A 83 -8.37 4.72 -4.68
CA THR A 83 -9.12 4.28 -5.85
C THR A 83 -10.59 4.04 -5.51
N GLY A 84 -11.50 4.39 -6.43
CA GLY A 84 -12.92 4.08 -6.30
C GLY A 84 -13.70 4.92 -5.31
N GLY A 85 -13.13 6.01 -4.80
CA GLY A 85 -13.76 6.93 -3.85
C GLY A 85 -13.20 6.88 -2.43
N GLY A 86 -12.17 6.06 -2.19
CA GLY A 86 -11.38 6.11 -0.97
C GLY A 86 -10.59 7.42 -0.85
N ASN A 87 -10.23 7.78 0.36
CA ASN A 87 -9.32 8.87 0.65
C ASN A 87 -8.19 8.36 1.55
N TYR A 88 -6.96 8.58 1.14
CA TYR A 88 -5.78 8.04 1.83
C TYR A 88 -5.71 8.46 3.30
N ASN A 89 -5.95 9.75 3.60
CA ASN A 89 -5.89 10.26 4.97
C ASN A 89 -7.01 9.69 5.84
N VAL A 90 -8.23 9.56 5.31
CA VAL A 90 -9.33 8.92 6.02
C VAL A 90 -9.01 7.45 6.31
N ASN A 91 -8.43 6.73 5.35
CA ASN A 91 -8.04 5.34 5.53
C ASN A 91 -6.93 5.18 6.59
N LYS A 92 -5.99 6.14 6.67
CA LYS A 92 -4.99 6.20 7.76
C LYS A 92 -5.65 6.42 9.12
N GLU A 93 -6.60 7.31 9.23
CA GLU A 93 -7.34 7.56 10.48
C GLU A 93 -8.13 6.33 10.93
N VAL A 94 -8.74 5.60 9.97
CA VAL A 94 -9.39 4.31 10.25
C VAL A 94 -8.37 3.28 10.74
N ALA A 95 -7.19 3.20 10.12
CA ALA A 95 -6.13 2.31 10.55
C ALA A 95 -5.69 2.60 11.99
N GLU A 96 -5.46 3.87 12.35
CA GLU A 96 -5.11 4.26 13.71
C GLU A 96 -6.24 3.94 14.70
N SER A 97 -7.50 4.18 14.32
CA SER A 97 -8.67 3.84 15.13
C SER A 97 -8.78 2.33 15.38
N ALA A 98 -8.57 1.52 14.33
CA ALA A 98 -8.62 0.07 14.44
C ALA A 98 -7.46 -0.47 15.30
N LYS A 99 -6.22 0.01 15.07
CA LYS A 99 -5.06 -0.29 15.91
C LYS A 99 -5.34 -0.01 17.38
N ALA A 100 -5.78 1.20 17.69
CA ALA A 100 -6.09 1.63 19.06
C ALA A 100 -7.18 0.76 19.70
N ALA A 101 -8.21 0.35 18.93
CA ALA A 101 -9.27 -0.52 19.41
C ALA A 101 -8.77 -1.93 19.76
N VAL A 102 -7.89 -2.50 18.94
CA VAL A 102 -7.29 -3.82 19.17
C VAL A 102 -6.36 -3.75 20.38
N GLU A 103 -5.44 -2.80 20.43
CA GLU A 103 -4.51 -2.64 21.55
C GLU A 103 -5.24 -2.36 22.88
N LYS A 104 -6.31 -1.56 22.86
CA LYS A 104 -7.14 -1.31 24.05
C LYS A 104 -7.83 -2.58 24.54
N ARG A 105 -8.33 -3.42 23.63
CA ARG A 105 -9.03 -4.66 23.98
C ARG A 105 -8.14 -5.64 24.70
N PHE A 106 -6.89 -5.74 24.32
CA PHE A 106 -5.94 -6.73 24.86
C PHE A 106 -4.96 -6.13 25.88
N GLY A 107 -4.92 -4.79 25.99
CA GLY A 107 -3.98 -4.06 26.82
C GLY A 107 -2.72 -3.64 26.04
N ALA A 108 -2.47 -2.34 25.95
CA ALA A 108 -1.34 -1.77 25.20
C ALA A 108 0.04 -2.17 25.79
N ASP A 109 0.08 -2.58 27.06
CA ASP A 109 1.29 -3.09 27.70
C ASP A 109 1.65 -4.52 27.25
N PHE A 110 0.67 -5.28 26.76
CA PHE A 110 0.82 -6.69 26.36
C PHE A 110 0.81 -6.90 24.85
N MET A 111 0.42 -5.87 24.10
CA MET A 111 0.22 -5.99 22.66
C MET A 111 0.75 -4.77 21.92
N TYR A 112 1.35 -5.03 20.77
CA TYR A 112 1.71 -4.02 19.77
C TYR A 112 1.14 -4.43 18.42
N VAL A 113 0.43 -3.52 17.76
CA VAL A 113 -0.09 -3.73 16.42
C VAL A 113 0.71 -2.89 15.43
N LEU A 114 1.42 -3.56 14.53
CA LEU A 114 2.12 -2.88 13.44
C LEU A 114 1.09 -2.37 12.43
N ASN A 115 1.04 -1.05 12.28
CA ASN A 115 0.17 -0.36 11.34
C ASN A 115 0.98 0.08 10.11
N PRO A 116 0.63 -0.36 8.88
CA PRO A 116 1.33 0.03 7.66
C PRO A 116 1.12 1.51 7.28
N ALA A 117 0.12 2.18 7.86
CA ALA A 117 -0.23 3.56 7.55
C ALA A 117 0.64 4.59 8.29
N THR A 118 1.91 4.28 8.55
CA THR A 118 2.84 5.19 9.24
C THR A 118 3.78 5.89 8.26
N PRO A 119 4.38 7.04 8.63
CA PRO A 119 5.39 7.70 7.79
C PRO A 119 6.63 6.84 7.50
N ASP A 120 6.96 5.90 8.39
CA ASP A 120 8.09 4.96 8.20
C ASP A 120 7.90 4.05 6.99
N SER A 121 6.66 3.88 6.49
CA SER A 121 6.35 3.08 5.31
C SER A 121 6.49 3.85 3.99
N ASP A 122 6.63 5.16 4.02
CA ASP A 122 6.62 5.96 2.80
C ASP A 122 7.82 5.63 1.89
N LEU A 123 7.51 5.31 0.63
CA LEU A 123 8.45 5.12 -0.45
C LEU A 123 8.27 6.27 -1.47
N PRO A 124 9.13 7.30 -1.46
CA PRO A 124 9.03 8.40 -2.40
C PRO A 124 9.05 7.89 -3.84
N LYS A 125 8.01 8.18 -4.62
CA LYS A 125 7.80 7.69 -5.98
C LYS A 125 7.61 6.17 -6.11
N GLY A 126 7.36 5.45 -4.99
CA GLY A 126 7.07 4.02 -5.00
C GLY A 126 5.73 3.70 -5.66
N GLY A 127 5.70 2.64 -6.46
CA GLY A 127 4.49 2.03 -7.00
C GLY A 127 3.96 0.90 -6.13
N GLY A 128 2.84 0.29 -6.54
CA GLY A 128 2.23 -0.82 -5.80
C GLY A 128 3.18 -2.00 -5.57
N ALA A 129 3.97 -2.37 -6.60
CA ALA A 129 4.93 -3.46 -6.50
C ALA A 129 6.06 -3.17 -5.50
N ASP A 130 6.55 -1.92 -5.45
CA ASP A 130 7.59 -1.51 -4.50
C ASP A 130 7.09 -1.64 -3.06
N TYR A 131 5.86 -1.17 -2.78
CA TYR A 131 5.22 -1.33 -1.48
C TYR A 131 4.97 -2.80 -1.13
N MET A 132 4.52 -3.61 -2.10
CA MET A 132 4.26 -5.02 -1.84
C MET A 132 5.53 -5.82 -1.63
N LEU A 133 6.65 -5.52 -2.31
CA LEU A 133 7.95 -6.11 -1.99
C LEU A 133 8.36 -5.80 -0.56
N MET A 134 8.26 -4.53 -0.14
CA MET A 134 8.59 -4.10 1.21
C MET A 134 7.74 -4.83 2.25
N TRP A 135 6.42 -4.81 2.09
CA TRP A 135 5.51 -5.41 3.07
C TRP A 135 5.62 -6.93 3.09
N THR A 136 5.76 -7.60 1.94
CA THR A 136 5.99 -9.05 1.92
C THR A 136 7.26 -9.40 2.68
N ALA A 137 8.36 -8.66 2.47
CA ALA A 137 9.61 -8.89 3.18
C ALA A 137 9.51 -8.64 4.71
N VAL A 138 8.68 -7.69 5.14
CA VAL A 138 8.37 -7.48 6.56
C VAL A 138 7.55 -8.63 7.11
N LEU A 139 6.47 -9.01 6.41
CA LEU A 139 5.52 -10.03 6.85
C LEU A 139 6.15 -11.43 6.92
N GLU A 140 7.00 -11.79 5.95
CA GLU A 140 7.67 -13.10 5.93
C GLU A 140 8.76 -13.23 7.01
N GLY A 141 9.24 -12.10 7.55
CA GLY A 141 10.31 -12.10 8.54
C GLY A 141 11.67 -12.54 7.99
N PRO A 142 12.70 -12.61 8.85
CA PRO A 142 14.06 -12.92 8.42
C PRO A 142 14.25 -14.36 7.95
N ASP A 143 13.38 -15.29 8.36
CA ASP A 143 13.47 -16.72 8.01
C ASP A 143 12.40 -17.18 7.01
N GLY A 144 11.44 -16.34 6.65
CA GLY A 144 10.38 -16.65 5.71
C GLY A 144 9.19 -17.43 6.31
N PHE A 145 9.03 -17.37 7.62
CA PHE A 145 7.92 -18.03 8.34
C PHE A 145 6.98 -17.04 9.04
N GLY A 146 7.27 -15.75 8.92
CA GLY A 146 6.54 -14.68 9.58
C GLY A 146 6.86 -14.54 11.06
N ASP A 147 6.91 -13.29 11.52
CA ASP A 147 7.23 -12.96 12.91
C ASP A 147 6.08 -12.18 13.57
N PHE A 148 4.86 -12.66 13.38
CA PHE A 148 3.64 -12.11 13.95
C PHE A 148 2.87 -13.16 14.75
N ASP A 149 2.24 -12.72 15.83
CA ASP A 149 1.39 -13.57 16.64
C ASP A 149 -0.05 -13.62 16.11
N PHE A 150 -0.45 -12.61 15.33
CA PHE A 150 -1.73 -12.59 14.60
C PHE A 150 -1.69 -11.54 13.48
N ALA A 151 -2.63 -11.66 12.54
CA ALA A 151 -2.95 -10.63 11.55
C ALA A 151 -4.40 -10.16 11.73
N TYR A 152 -4.64 -8.86 11.69
CA TYR A 152 -5.96 -8.25 11.77
C TYR A 152 -6.29 -7.53 10.47
N PHE A 153 -7.34 -7.96 9.82
CA PHE A 153 -7.83 -7.37 8.59
C PHE A 153 -9.05 -6.49 8.87
N VAL A 154 -8.91 -5.22 8.52
CA VAL A 154 -9.94 -4.20 8.69
C VAL A 154 -11.08 -4.45 7.70
N GLY A 155 -12.31 -4.47 8.20
CA GLY A 155 -13.50 -4.67 7.41
C GLY A 155 -14.55 -3.58 7.60
N PRO A 156 -15.73 -3.71 6.96
CA PRO A 156 -16.79 -2.70 7.00
C PRO A 156 -17.22 -2.27 8.40
N GLN A 157 -17.17 -3.17 9.39
CA GLN A 157 -17.54 -2.82 10.77
C GLN A 157 -16.52 -1.89 11.45
N ASP A 158 -15.23 -1.99 11.10
CA ASP A 158 -14.22 -1.07 11.62
C ASP A 158 -14.42 0.33 11.04
N PHE A 159 -14.74 0.43 9.74
CA PHE A 159 -15.12 1.68 9.11
C PHE A 159 -16.42 2.24 9.71
N ALA A 160 -17.43 1.40 9.91
CA ALA A 160 -18.68 1.81 10.55
C ALA A 160 -18.43 2.38 11.95
N ARG A 161 -17.60 1.73 12.73
CA ARG A 161 -17.20 2.21 14.08
C ARG A 161 -16.50 3.56 14.02
N TYR A 162 -15.58 3.74 13.08
CA TYR A 162 -14.87 5.00 12.90
C TYR A 162 -15.82 6.16 12.56
N PHE A 163 -16.78 5.94 11.65
CA PHE A 163 -17.77 6.96 11.26
C PHE A 163 -18.94 7.12 12.25
N GLY A 164 -19.02 6.29 13.30
CA GLY A 164 -20.12 6.30 14.24
C GLY A 164 -21.44 5.81 13.64
N PHE A 165 -21.37 4.84 12.72
CA PHE A 165 -22.56 4.22 12.14
C PHE A 165 -23.21 3.29 13.17
N ASP A 166 -24.53 3.36 13.26
CA ASP A 166 -25.36 2.58 14.18
C ASP A 166 -26.63 2.01 13.53
N GLY A 167 -26.72 2.14 12.20
CA GLY A 167 -27.89 1.73 11.42
C GLY A 167 -28.98 2.82 11.28
N ASN A 168 -28.78 3.99 11.92
CA ASN A 168 -29.75 5.07 11.88
C ASN A 168 -29.17 6.29 11.14
N GLY A 169 -29.59 6.49 9.90
CA GLY A 169 -29.17 7.63 9.10
C GLY A 169 -27.69 7.64 8.74
N ASP A 170 -27.04 6.49 8.65
CA ASP A 170 -25.61 6.36 8.42
C ASP A 170 -25.15 7.09 7.15
N MET A 171 -25.96 7.09 6.10
CA MET A 171 -25.64 7.86 4.89
C MET A 171 -25.64 9.36 5.14
N VAL A 172 -26.51 9.86 6.01
CA VAL A 172 -26.54 11.28 6.40
C VAL A 172 -25.28 11.62 7.21
N LYS A 173 -24.90 10.74 8.15
CA LYS A 173 -23.65 10.90 8.93
C LYS A 173 -22.42 10.94 8.01
N LEU A 174 -22.36 10.06 7.02
CA LEU A 174 -21.25 10.01 6.06
C LEU A 174 -21.20 11.28 5.19
N ASP A 175 -22.34 11.79 4.75
CA ASP A 175 -22.43 13.05 4.00
C ASP A 175 -21.98 14.25 4.84
N GLN A 176 -22.44 14.31 6.09
CA GLN A 176 -22.01 15.36 7.03
C GLN A 176 -20.51 15.30 7.29
N TYR A 177 -19.95 14.09 7.43
CA TYR A 177 -18.50 13.90 7.52
C TYR A 177 -17.78 14.46 6.28
N PHE A 178 -18.22 14.09 5.08
CA PHE A 178 -17.65 14.59 3.83
C PHE A 178 -17.68 16.12 3.78
N ASP A 179 -18.85 16.74 4.03
CA ASP A 179 -19.03 18.18 3.95
C ASP A 179 -18.21 18.93 5.01
N LYS A 180 -18.07 18.34 6.18
CA LYS A 180 -17.20 18.88 7.23
C LYS A 180 -15.74 18.83 6.80
N ARG A 181 -15.28 17.70 6.28
CA ARG A 181 -13.87 17.53 5.85
C ARG A 181 -13.49 18.48 4.72
N VAL A 182 -14.35 18.66 3.72
CA VAL A 182 -14.12 19.64 2.63
C VAL A 182 -13.86 21.05 3.20
N LYS A 183 -14.53 21.42 4.29
CA LYS A 183 -14.40 22.77 4.87
C LYS A 183 -13.22 22.93 5.83
N SER A 184 -12.74 21.84 6.43
CA SER A 184 -11.79 21.87 7.53
C SER A 184 -10.45 21.21 7.24
N ASP A 185 -10.32 20.50 6.11
CA ASP A 185 -9.12 19.76 5.76
C ASP A 185 -8.67 20.11 4.32
N PRO A 186 -7.61 20.92 4.16
CA PRO A 186 -7.13 21.34 2.85
C PRO A 186 -6.72 20.19 1.93
N GLU A 187 -6.17 19.10 2.48
CA GLU A 187 -5.79 17.93 1.66
C GLU A 187 -7.01 17.16 1.19
N PHE A 188 -8.07 17.10 2.00
CA PHE A 188 -9.33 16.53 1.59
C PHE A 188 -10.03 17.39 0.53
N GLU A 189 -10.03 18.72 0.70
CA GLU A 189 -10.52 19.66 -0.31
C GLU A 189 -9.79 19.49 -1.64
N LYS A 190 -8.46 19.37 -1.62
CA LYS A 190 -7.66 19.10 -2.79
C LYS A 190 -8.02 17.78 -3.47
N ALA A 191 -8.31 16.72 -2.69
CA ALA A 191 -8.79 15.46 -3.25
C ALA A 191 -10.12 15.63 -3.99
N VAL A 192 -11.03 16.46 -3.47
CA VAL A 192 -12.30 16.80 -4.13
C VAL A 192 -12.05 17.58 -5.42
N GLN A 193 -11.17 18.55 -5.42
CA GLN A 193 -10.77 19.30 -6.62
C GLN A 193 -10.13 18.38 -7.68
N ASN A 194 -9.46 17.31 -7.26
CA ASN A 194 -8.88 16.27 -8.11
C ASN A 194 -9.85 15.14 -8.49
N GLY A 195 -11.17 15.31 -8.24
CA GLY A 195 -12.21 14.41 -8.73
C GLY A 195 -12.84 13.47 -7.70
N LEU A 196 -12.49 13.56 -6.41
CA LEU A 196 -13.23 12.83 -5.38
C LEU A 196 -14.64 13.39 -5.22
N THR A 197 -15.64 12.65 -5.65
CA THR A 197 -17.04 13.06 -5.51
C THR A 197 -17.67 12.48 -4.24
N LYS A 198 -18.65 13.19 -3.67
CA LYS A 198 -19.44 12.69 -2.52
C LYS A 198 -20.10 11.34 -2.82
N ALA A 199 -20.60 11.14 -4.05
CA ALA A 199 -21.19 9.88 -4.47
C ALA A 199 -20.20 8.72 -4.50
N ALA A 200 -18.97 8.96 -4.98
CA ALA A 200 -17.90 7.96 -4.96
C ALA A 200 -17.46 7.65 -3.52
N PHE A 201 -17.30 8.67 -2.69
CA PHE A 201 -16.97 8.55 -1.27
C PHE A 201 -18.02 7.71 -0.52
N ARG A 202 -19.32 7.98 -0.72
CA ARG A 202 -20.42 7.17 -0.17
C ARG A 202 -20.30 5.70 -0.57
N ARG A 203 -20.18 5.43 -1.89
CA ARG A 203 -20.09 4.05 -2.38
C ARG A 203 -18.91 3.30 -1.78
N TYR A 204 -17.77 3.99 -1.61
CA TYR A 204 -16.60 3.37 -1.03
C TYR A 204 -16.84 3.05 0.46
N TYR A 205 -17.10 4.04 1.29
CA TYR A 205 -17.15 3.87 2.74
C TYR A 205 -18.39 3.17 3.26
N ALA A 206 -19.51 3.23 2.54
CA ALA A 206 -20.72 2.55 2.95
C ALA A 206 -20.69 1.04 2.66
N LEU A 207 -20.10 0.62 1.53
CA LEU A 207 -20.27 -0.75 1.04
C LEU A 207 -18.98 -1.45 0.67
N ARG A 208 -17.90 -0.73 0.38
CA ARG A 208 -16.69 -1.28 -0.22
C ARG A 208 -15.44 -1.15 0.62
N ALA A 209 -15.44 -0.30 1.62
CA ALA A 209 -14.27 -0.08 2.48
C ALA A 209 -13.97 -1.34 3.29
N SER A 210 -13.11 -2.16 2.74
CA SER A 210 -12.72 -3.47 3.27
C SER A 210 -11.43 -3.92 2.61
N THR A 211 -10.68 -4.77 3.27
CA THR A 211 -9.52 -5.46 2.71
C THR A 211 -9.85 -6.25 1.45
N THR A 212 -11.08 -6.74 1.31
CA THR A 212 -11.52 -7.52 0.15
C THR A 212 -11.57 -6.74 -1.16
N VAL A 213 -11.55 -5.41 -1.11
CA VAL A 213 -11.55 -4.54 -2.31
C VAL A 213 -10.23 -3.79 -2.51
N SER A 214 -9.25 -4.02 -1.65
CA SER A 214 -7.89 -3.49 -1.76
C SER A 214 -6.94 -4.57 -2.25
N ARG A 215 -6.30 -4.35 -3.40
CA ARG A 215 -5.32 -5.32 -3.95
C ARG A 215 -4.20 -5.61 -2.96
N GLY A 216 -3.57 -4.57 -2.39
CA GLY A 216 -2.50 -4.76 -1.42
C GLY A 216 -2.93 -5.54 -0.19
N ALA A 217 -4.10 -5.23 0.39
CA ALA A 217 -4.62 -5.99 1.52
C ALA A 217 -5.00 -7.43 1.16
N HIS A 218 -5.47 -7.67 -0.07
CA HIS A 218 -5.72 -9.01 -0.57
C HIS A 218 -4.42 -9.81 -0.76
N ASP A 219 -3.36 -9.19 -1.26
CA ASP A 219 -2.04 -9.80 -1.34
C ASP A 219 -1.49 -10.11 0.07
N GLU A 220 -1.65 -9.23 1.04
CA GLU A 220 -1.28 -9.48 2.44
C GLU A 220 -2.02 -10.69 3.03
N TRP A 221 -3.31 -10.86 2.70
CA TRP A 221 -4.07 -12.06 3.06
C TRP A 221 -3.43 -13.33 2.50
N ASN A 222 -3.08 -13.31 1.22
CA ASN A 222 -2.40 -14.44 0.56
C ASN A 222 -1.02 -14.71 1.16
N ILE A 223 -0.27 -13.67 1.55
CA ILE A 223 1.02 -13.83 2.22
C ILE A 223 0.84 -14.62 3.52
N PHE A 224 -0.13 -14.27 4.37
CA PHE A 224 -0.41 -15.02 5.61
C PHE A 224 -0.87 -16.45 5.33
N ARG A 225 -1.63 -16.68 4.26
CA ARG A 225 -1.98 -18.05 3.83
C ARG A 225 -0.72 -18.85 3.47
N MET A 226 0.18 -18.27 2.66
CA MET A 226 1.43 -18.94 2.28
C MET A 226 2.36 -19.17 3.47
N LEU A 227 2.48 -18.22 4.38
CA LEU A 227 3.24 -18.38 5.63
C LEU A 227 2.68 -19.55 6.48
N ASN A 228 1.37 -19.63 6.62
CA ASN A 228 0.72 -20.69 7.36
C ASN A 228 0.86 -22.06 6.68
N GLU A 229 0.85 -22.14 5.34
CA GLU A 229 1.15 -23.34 4.58
C GLU A 229 2.59 -23.81 4.82
N ARG A 230 3.56 -22.88 4.78
CA ARG A 230 4.96 -23.19 5.09
C ARG A 230 5.15 -23.67 6.53
N ARG A 231 4.52 -23.02 7.51
CA ARG A 231 4.57 -23.47 8.91
C ARG A 231 3.99 -24.86 9.09
N ARG A 232 2.90 -25.21 8.39
CA ARG A 232 2.33 -26.56 8.43
C ARG A 232 3.26 -27.62 7.83
N ALA A 233 4.01 -27.25 6.78
CA ALA A 233 4.91 -28.19 6.10
C ALA A 233 6.24 -28.40 6.83
N ASP A 234 6.63 -27.50 7.71
CA ASP A 234 7.92 -27.56 8.42
C ASP A 234 7.75 -28.16 9.84
N SER A 235 8.45 -29.27 10.08
CA SER A 235 8.36 -30.03 11.34
C SER A 235 8.83 -29.26 12.59
N LYS A 236 9.59 -28.16 12.42
CA LYS A 236 9.99 -27.31 13.55
C LYS A 236 8.79 -26.56 14.18
N PHE A 237 7.70 -26.41 13.42
CA PHE A 237 6.47 -25.84 13.91
C PHE A 237 5.54 -26.98 14.34
N GLY A 238 5.11 -27.00 15.60
CA GLY A 238 4.13 -27.96 16.08
C GLY A 238 2.72 -27.67 15.52
N THR A 239 1.81 -28.61 15.77
CA THR A 239 0.38 -28.41 15.49
C THR A 239 -0.12 -27.15 16.22
N GLY A 240 -0.73 -26.22 15.50
CA GLY A 240 -1.27 -24.97 16.08
C GLY A 240 -0.33 -23.76 16.03
N SER A 241 0.87 -23.88 15.46
CA SER A 241 1.82 -22.76 15.32
C SER A 241 1.49 -21.80 14.16
N GLN A 242 0.31 -21.91 13.60
CA GLN A 242 -0.16 -21.01 12.54
C GLN A 242 -0.40 -19.59 13.08
N ILE A 243 -0.16 -18.59 12.26
CA ILE A 243 -0.51 -17.20 12.57
C ILE A 243 -2.02 -17.06 12.43
N PRO A 244 -2.77 -16.78 13.51
CA PRO A 244 -4.21 -16.52 13.41
C PRO A 244 -4.49 -15.33 12.52
N VAL A 245 -5.47 -15.46 11.62
CA VAL A 245 -5.95 -14.38 10.78
C VAL A 245 -7.33 -13.98 11.27
N LEU A 246 -7.50 -12.69 11.55
CA LEU A 246 -8.73 -12.12 12.07
C LEU A 246 -9.29 -11.13 11.04
N PHE A 247 -10.53 -11.30 10.66
CA PHE A 247 -11.30 -10.31 9.88
C PHE A 247 -12.32 -9.66 10.82
N GLU A 248 -12.22 -8.35 11.02
CA GLU A 248 -13.07 -7.60 11.97
C GLU A 248 -13.04 -8.22 13.39
N GLY A 249 -11.92 -8.80 13.79
CA GLY A 249 -11.75 -9.46 15.08
C GLY A 249 -12.32 -10.87 15.19
N ARG A 250 -12.79 -11.45 14.11
CA ARG A 250 -13.24 -12.85 14.03
C ARG A 250 -12.19 -13.70 13.34
N GLY A 251 -11.90 -14.87 13.91
CA GLY A 251 -10.96 -15.82 13.30
C GLY A 251 -11.51 -16.33 11.96
N VAL A 252 -10.68 -16.28 10.93
CA VAL A 252 -11.00 -16.76 9.59
C VAL A 252 -9.84 -17.59 9.07
N ALA A 253 -10.17 -18.70 8.40
CA ALA A 253 -9.17 -19.47 7.70
C ALA A 253 -8.78 -18.73 6.39
N PRO A 254 -7.49 -18.43 6.14
CA PRO A 254 -7.08 -17.76 4.93
C PRO A 254 -7.07 -18.68 3.69
N ALA A 255 -7.52 -19.94 3.82
CA ALA A 255 -7.50 -20.93 2.75
C ALA A 255 -8.31 -20.53 1.50
N ASP A 256 -9.34 -19.72 1.69
CA ASP A 256 -10.26 -19.32 0.62
C ASP A 256 -9.79 -18.06 -0.17
N ALA A 257 -8.64 -17.50 0.20
CA ALA A 257 -8.11 -16.35 -0.52
C ALA A 257 -7.51 -16.79 -1.88
N GLU A 258 -7.88 -16.08 -2.93
CA GLU A 258 -7.32 -16.29 -4.26
C GLU A 258 -5.90 -15.71 -4.32
N ALA A 259 -5.03 -16.37 -5.08
CA ALA A 259 -3.73 -15.81 -5.39
C ALA A 259 -3.93 -14.59 -6.30
N THR A 260 -3.52 -13.42 -5.80
CA THR A 260 -3.46 -12.21 -6.60
C THR A 260 -2.02 -11.80 -6.79
N VAL A 261 -1.78 -11.05 -7.83
CA VAL A 261 -0.48 -10.47 -8.11
C VAL A 261 -0.64 -8.97 -8.03
N SER A 262 0.20 -8.32 -7.21
CA SER A 262 0.29 -6.88 -7.22
C SER A 262 0.76 -6.40 -8.57
N GLU A 263 0.04 -5.48 -9.15
CA GLU A 263 0.46 -4.84 -10.39
C GLU A 263 1.61 -3.89 -10.09
N GLY A 264 2.72 -4.16 -10.73
CA GLY A 264 3.88 -3.29 -10.73
C GLY A 264 3.71 -2.08 -11.63
#